data_d853f48599ca3996e88ce6cb0c81e5a5
#
_entry.id   d853f48599ca3996e88ce6cb0c81e5a5
#
_cell.length_a   1.000
_cell.length_b   1.000
_cell.length_c   1.000
_cell.angle_alpha   90.00
_cell.angle_beta   90.00
_cell.angle_gamma   90.00
#
_symmetry.space_group_name_H-M   'P 1'
#
loop_
_entity.id
_entity.type
_entity.pdbx_description
1 polymer ?
#
loop_
_entity_poly.entity_id
_entity_poly.type
_entity_poly.pdbx_seq_one_letter_code
_entity_poly.pdbx_strand_id
1 'polypeptide(L)'
;MTHEELKEMLGVSNLPEVTREQVEQDLECVLDLIDQGHSPVLITADGKHDLLMFSWTDYKRRFSILYPLGELERIEEEMQRCKEVQ
;
A
#
# COMPACT_ATOMS: atom_id res chain seq x y z
N MET A 1 -3.54 -16.63 -4.77
CA MET A 1 -2.12 -16.38 -4.46
C MET A 1 -1.88 -16.55 -2.96
N THR A 2 -0.88 -17.31 -2.58
CA THR A 2 -0.58 -17.52 -1.17
C THR A 2 0.21 -16.35 -0.59
N HIS A 3 0.22 -16.26 0.73
CA HIS A 3 0.98 -15.24 1.44
C HIS A 3 2.47 -15.29 1.10
N GLU A 4 3.02 -16.51 0.99
CA GLU A 4 4.42 -16.69 0.63
C GLU A 4 4.72 -16.24 -0.80
N GLU A 5 3.82 -16.52 -1.72
CA GLU A 5 3.97 -16.06 -3.10
C GLU A 5 3.96 -14.53 -3.19
N LEU A 6 3.11 -13.88 -2.39
CA LEU A 6 3.08 -12.43 -2.33
C LEU A 6 4.40 -11.86 -1.82
N LYS A 7 4.97 -12.47 -0.77
CA LYS A 7 6.25 -12.02 -0.23
C LYS A 7 7.37 -12.14 -1.26
N GLU A 8 7.39 -13.22 -2.00
CA GLU A 8 8.39 -13.41 -3.05
C GLU A 8 8.23 -12.40 -4.18
N MET A 9 7.00 -12.18 -4.63
CA MET A 9 6.73 -11.25 -5.71
C MET A 9 7.10 -9.81 -5.32
N LEU A 10 6.87 -9.44 -4.08
CA LEU A 10 7.18 -8.11 -3.59
C LEU A 10 8.63 -7.94 -3.15
N GLY A 11 9.36 -9.05 -3.03
CA GLY A 11 10.76 -9.01 -2.61
C GLY A 11 10.94 -8.60 -1.15
N VAL A 12 9.98 -8.94 -0.31
CA VAL A 12 10.04 -8.61 1.13
C VAL A 12 10.16 -9.88 1.96
N SER A 13 10.86 -9.78 3.09
CA SER A 13 11.02 -10.90 4.01
C SER A 13 9.86 -10.99 4.99
N ASN A 14 9.14 -9.90 5.19
CA ASN A 14 8.02 -9.81 6.12
C ASN A 14 6.89 -9.03 5.49
N LEU A 15 5.67 -9.52 5.69
CA LEU A 15 4.46 -8.87 5.17
C LEU A 15 3.45 -8.81 6.32
N PRO A 16 3.41 -7.69 7.06
CA PRO A 16 2.44 -7.54 8.14
C PRO A 16 1.01 -7.69 7.63
N GLU A 17 0.17 -8.32 8.43
CA GLU A 17 -1.21 -8.60 8.09
C GLU A 17 -2.13 -7.92 9.09
N VAL A 18 -3.12 -7.18 8.61
CA VAL A 18 -4.14 -6.58 9.46
C VAL A 18 -5.50 -6.91 8.88
N THR A 19 -6.52 -6.94 9.74
CA THR A 19 -7.89 -7.15 9.27
C THR A 19 -8.51 -5.81 8.89
N ARG A 20 -9.55 -5.88 8.07
CA ARG A 20 -10.33 -4.69 7.72
C ARG A 20 -10.85 -3.99 8.98
N GLU A 21 -11.28 -4.77 9.96
CA GLU A 21 -11.79 -4.21 11.21
C GLU A 21 -10.72 -3.43 11.96
N GLN A 22 -9.47 -3.93 11.96
CA GLN A 22 -8.36 -3.23 12.60
C GLN A 22 -8.07 -1.90 11.88
N VAL A 23 -8.18 -1.89 10.56
CA VAL A 23 -7.99 -0.65 9.79
C VAL A 23 -9.08 0.37 10.17
N GLU A 24 -10.32 -0.07 10.28
CA GLU A 24 -11.43 0.81 10.63
C GLU A 24 -11.33 1.34 12.06
N GLN A 25 -10.87 0.51 12.98
CA GLN A 25 -10.82 0.86 14.39
C GLN A 25 -9.58 1.68 14.76
N ASP A 26 -8.45 1.41 14.10
CA ASP A 26 -7.20 2.06 14.46
C ASP A 26 -6.33 2.26 13.21
N LEU A 27 -6.75 3.18 12.37
CA LEU A 27 -6.04 3.52 11.15
C LEU A 27 -4.64 4.05 11.43
N GLU A 28 -4.47 4.80 12.54
CA GLU A 28 -3.16 5.36 12.89
C GLU A 28 -2.13 4.27 13.13
N CYS A 29 -2.51 3.18 13.77
CA CYS A 29 -1.61 2.07 14.00
C CYS A 29 -1.16 1.43 12.68
N VAL A 30 -2.07 1.30 11.73
CA VAL A 30 -1.76 0.77 10.40
C VAL A 30 -0.82 1.70 9.66
N LEU A 31 -1.06 3.00 9.72
CA LEU A 31 -0.19 3.99 9.08
C LEU A 31 1.21 3.98 9.70
N ASP A 32 1.29 3.81 11.02
CA ASP A 32 2.58 3.70 11.69
C ASP A 32 3.37 2.49 11.22
N LEU A 33 2.72 1.37 10.99
CA LEU A 33 3.37 0.18 10.45
C LEU A 33 3.99 0.47 9.08
N ILE A 34 3.29 1.20 8.25
CA ILE A 34 3.78 1.58 6.93
C ILE A 34 4.96 2.53 7.05
N ASP A 35 4.85 3.55 7.92
CA ASP A 35 5.87 4.57 8.10
C ASP A 35 7.16 4.01 8.70
N GLN A 36 7.06 2.98 9.52
CA GLN A 36 8.23 2.37 10.14
C GLN A 36 8.96 1.39 9.22
N GLY A 37 8.63 1.39 7.95
CA GLY A 37 9.30 0.53 6.98
C GLY A 37 8.69 -0.85 6.83
N HIS A 38 7.51 -1.06 7.35
CA HIS A 38 6.79 -2.32 7.20
C HIS A 38 5.81 -2.28 6.03
N SER A 39 6.00 -1.36 5.12
CA SER A 39 5.26 -1.30 3.87
C SER A 39 5.79 -2.38 2.92
N PRO A 40 4.96 -3.10 2.19
CA PRO A 40 3.50 -3.04 2.20
C PRO A 40 2.86 -3.76 3.37
N VAL A 41 1.59 -3.47 3.60
CA VAL A 41 0.77 -4.14 4.61
C VAL A 41 -0.39 -4.84 3.90
N LEU A 42 -0.63 -6.10 4.26
CA LEU A 42 -1.73 -6.87 3.69
C LEU A 42 -2.97 -6.67 4.54
N ILE A 43 -4.08 -6.28 3.89
CA ILE A 43 -5.36 -6.11 4.56
C ILE A 43 -6.26 -7.26 4.13
N THR A 44 -6.69 -8.07 5.09
CA THR A 44 -7.58 -9.19 4.82
C THR A 44 -9.03 -8.78 5.07
N ALA A 45 -9.92 -9.12 4.15
CA ALA A 45 -11.32 -8.75 4.20
C ALA A 45 -12.20 -9.96 3.90
N ASP A 46 -12.66 -10.63 4.93
CA ASP A 46 -13.65 -11.72 4.87
C ASP A 46 -13.38 -12.80 3.83
N GLY A 47 -12.13 -13.00 3.48
CA GLY A 47 -11.72 -14.03 2.53
C GLY A 47 -12.11 -13.80 1.08
N LYS A 48 -12.71 -12.65 0.77
CA LYS A 48 -13.16 -12.36 -0.59
C LYS A 48 -12.16 -11.52 -1.38
N HIS A 49 -11.62 -10.48 -0.76
CA HIS A 49 -10.68 -9.58 -1.42
C HIS A 49 -9.62 -9.15 -0.43
N ASP A 50 -8.40 -9.58 -0.67
CA ASP A 50 -7.27 -9.09 0.09
C ASP A 50 -6.71 -7.86 -0.61
N LEU A 51 -6.33 -6.86 0.17
CA LEU A 51 -5.81 -5.60 -0.34
C LEU A 51 -4.39 -5.40 0.16
N LEU A 52 -3.56 -4.75 -0.65
CA LEU A 52 -2.22 -4.35 -0.24
C LEU A 52 -2.20 -2.83 -0.08
N MET A 53 -1.65 -2.36 1.04
CA MET A 53 -1.51 -0.94 1.30
C MET A 53 -0.04 -0.57 1.28
N PHE A 54 0.31 0.42 0.47
CA PHE A 54 1.67 0.92 0.33
C PHE A 54 1.71 2.39 0.72
N SER A 55 2.85 2.85 1.22
CA SER A 55 3.11 4.29 1.21
C SER A 55 3.31 4.72 -0.25
N TRP A 56 2.95 5.96 -0.57
CA TRP A 56 3.11 6.45 -1.94
C TRP A 56 4.56 6.42 -2.39
N THR A 57 5.47 6.78 -1.51
CA THR A 57 6.90 6.76 -1.81
C THR A 57 7.38 5.34 -2.15
N ASP A 58 6.95 4.35 -1.38
CA ASP A 58 7.33 2.96 -1.62
C ASP A 58 6.71 2.44 -2.92
N TYR A 59 5.45 2.80 -3.18
CA TYR A 59 4.77 2.41 -4.40
C TYR A 59 5.49 2.94 -5.64
N LYS A 60 5.87 4.21 -5.63
CA LYS A 60 6.60 4.81 -6.75
C LYS A 60 7.92 4.10 -6.98
N ARG A 61 8.66 3.85 -5.91
CA ARG A 61 9.96 3.19 -6.01
C ARG A 61 9.85 1.80 -6.62
N ARG A 62 8.83 1.04 -6.22
CA ARG A 62 8.68 -0.35 -6.65
C ARG A 62 8.10 -0.48 -8.07
N PHE A 63 7.18 0.39 -8.42
CA PHE A 63 6.36 0.21 -9.62
C PHE A 63 6.56 1.29 -10.68
N SER A 64 7.50 2.21 -10.49
CA SER A 64 7.72 3.28 -11.46
C SER A 64 8.08 2.75 -12.86
N ILE A 65 8.75 1.62 -12.93
CA ILE A 65 9.16 1.02 -14.20
C ILE A 65 7.96 0.57 -15.05
N LEU A 66 6.81 0.36 -14.41
CA LEU A 66 5.60 -0.09 -15.09
C LEU A 66 4.81 1.05 -15.72
N TYR A 67 5.20 2.30 -15.47
CA TYR A 67 4.46 3.47 -15.92
C TYR A 67 5.25 4.25 -16.98
N PRO A 68 4.57 4.83 -17.97
CA PRO A 68 5.23 5.74 -18.91
C PRO A 68 5.82 6.95 -18.19
N LEU A 69 6.83 7.54 -18.79
CA LEU A 69 7.50 8.71 -18.23
C LEU A 69 6.48 9.83 -17.97
N GLY A 70 6.47 10.35 -16.76
CA GLY A 70 5.58 11.44 -16.38
C GLY A 70 4.22 11.03 -15.86
N GLU A 71 3.87 9.75 -15.98
CA GLU A 71 2.54 9.29 -15.55
C GLU A 71 2.37 9.36 -14.04
N LEU A 72 3.38 8.97 -13.27
CA LEU A 72 3.30 9.01 -11.81
C LEU A 72 3.22 10.44 -11.29
N GLU A 73 3.91 11.36 -11.92
CA GLU A 73 3.85 12.77 -11.57
C GLU A 73 2.45 13.33 -11.83
N ARG A 74 1.81 12.91 -12.90
CA ARG A 74 0.43 13.29 -13.20
C ARG A 74 -0.53 12.78 -12.14
N ILE A 75 -0.35 11.54 -11.70
CA ILE A 75 -1.17 10.95 -10.64
C ILE A 75 -0.98 11.73 -9.33
N GLU A 76 0.26 12.11 -9.02
CA GLU A 76 0.55 12.91 -7.82
C GLU A 76 -0.18 14.25 -7.86
N GLU A 77 -0.20 14.90 -9.02
CA GLU A 77 -0.92 16.17 -9.16
C GLU A 77 -2.40 16.00 -8.93
N GLU A 78 -2.99 14.93 -9.43
CA GLU A 78 -4.39 14.64 -9.21
C GLU A 78 -4.70 14.38 -7.74
N MET A 79 -3.83 13.62 -7.06
CA MET A 79 -3.97 13.36 -5.64
C MET A 79 -3.89 14.64 -4.82
N GLN A 80 -2.98 15.54 -5.20
CA GLN A 80 -2.82 16.82 -4.52
C GLN A 80 -4.05 17.69 -4.69
N ARG A 81 -4.65 17.71 -5.89
CA ARG A 81 -5.89 18.42 -6.13
C ARG A 81 -7.05 17.91 -5.28
N CYS A 82 -7.13 16.59 -5.12
CA CYS A 82 -8.15 16.00 -4.26
C CYS A 82 -8.02 16.45 -2.81
N LYS A 83 -6.79 16.60 -2.33
CA LYS A 83 -6.54 17.10 -0.99
C LYS A 83 -6.94 18.56 -0.84
N GLU A 84 -6.72 19.36 -1.87
CA GLU A 84 -7.05 20.80 -1.83
C GLU A 84 -8.54 21.06 -1.81
N VAL A 85 -9.34 20.17 -2.38
CA VAL A 85 -10.80 20.31 -2.45
C VAL A 85 -11.47 19.97 -1.12
N GLN A 86 -10.80 19.24 -0.27
CA GLN A 86 -11.29 18.91 1.05
C GLN A 86 -10.94 20.02 2.05
#